data_8b4fcd472b012b59e3405f047ee1d0fd
#
_entry.id   8b4fcd472b012b59e3405f047ee1d0fd
#
_cell.length_a   1.000
_cell.length_b   1.000
_cell.length_c   1.000
_cell.angle_alpha   90.00
_cell.angle_beta   90.00
_cell.angle_gamma   90.00
#
_symmetry.space_group_name_H-M   'P 1'
#
loop_
_entity.id
_entity.type
_entity.pdbx_description
1 polymer ?
#
loop_
_entity_poly.entity_id
_entity_poly.type
_entity_poly.pdbx_seq_one_letter_code
_entity_poly.pdbx_strand_id
1 'polypeptide(L)'
;LTDQRGLYTADPRKDPLAQFVSEASAGDPALEKMAGGAASSLSKGGMITKILAAKRAARSGSSTVIACGREENVLPRLAQGEAIGTQLTAVHAPWHARAKWLADQLRAQGLVVLDAGAAKALMEKKTSLLPVGIKAVQGDFVRGDVVGCLAPDGTEIARGLVNYDSSQLRLIAGKHCEEFAAILGFSGPEEAVHRDNMVMIVGKDNQAS
;
A
#
# COMPACT_ATOMS: atom_id res chain seq x y z
N LEU A 1 3.00 -21.61 3.77
CA LEU A 1 3.48 -22.98 3.68
C LEU A 1 2.43 -23.89 3.08
N THR A 2 2.85 -24.99 2.43
CA THR A 2 2.03 -25.96 1.72
C THR A 2 2.60 -27.37 1.90
N ASP A 3 1.91 -28.38 1.36
CA ASP A 3 2.34 -29.78 1.31
C ASP A 3 3.26 -30.08 0.10
N GLN A 4 3.43 -29.11 -0.81
CA GLN A 4 4.28 -29.20 -2.00
C GLN A 4 5.52 -28.33 -1.86
N ARG A 5 6.59 -28.67 -2.60
CA ARG A 5 7.86 -27.92 -2.57
C ARG A 5 7.73 -26.50 -3.09
N GLY A 6 6.74 -26.22 -3.92
CA GLY A 6 6.45 -24.92 -4.50
C GLY A 6 5.48 -25.04 -5.66
N LEU A 7 5.53 -24.06 -6.58
CA LEU A 7 4.74 -24.07 -7.81
C LEU A 7 5.46 -24.85 -8.92
N TYR A 8 4.67 -25.53 -9.74
CA TYR A 8 5.11 -26.23 -10.96
C TYR A 8 4.31 -25.73 -12.15
N THR A 9 4.84 -25.93 -13.36
CA THR A 9 4.17 -25.56 -14.62
C THR A 9 2.85 -26.29 -14.85
N ALA A 10 2.68 -27.47 -14.21
CA ALA A 10 1.45 -28.27 -14.15
C ALA A 10 1.41 -29.04 -12.82
N ASP A 11 0.35 -29.78 -12.54
CA ASP A 11 0.28 -30.64 -11.34
C ASP A 11 1.27 -31.83 -11.48
N PRO A 12 2.37 -31.88 -10.70
CA PRO A 12 3.40 -32.92 -10.85
C PRO A 12 2.91 -34.33 -10.53
N ARG A 13 1.72 -34.48 -9.93
CA ARG A 13 1.08 -35.75 -9.68
C ARG A 13 0.37 -36.30 -10.92
N LYS A 14 0.05 -35.42 -11.88
CA LYS A 14 -0.69 -35.76 -13.11
C LYS A 14 0.18 -35.65 -14.35
N ASP A 15 1.17 -34.78 -14.32
CA ASP A 15 2.07 -34.51 -15.45
C ASP A 15 3.55 -34.71 -15.01
N PRO A 16 4.18 -35.82 -15.43
CA PRO A 16 5.59 -36.11 -15.14
C PRO A 16 6.57 -35.08 -15.75
N LEU A 17 6.12 -34.27 -16.73
CA LEU A 17 6.92 -33.25 -17.39
C LEU A 17 6.79 -31.88 -16.69
N ALA A 18 6.01 -31.79 -15.60
CA ALA A 18 5.85 -30.57 -14.84
C ALA A 18 7.19 -30.10 -14.28
N GLN A 19 7.58 -28.88 -14.63
CA GLN A 19 8.83 -28.26 -14.19
C GLN A 19 8.58 -27.40 -12.96
N PHE A 20 9.54 -27.40 -12.04
CA PHE A 20 9.52 -26.55 -10.85
C PHE A 20 9.79 -25.08 -11.22
N VAL A 21 9.00 -24.17 -10.67
CA VAL A 21 9.14 -22.72 -10.84
C VAL A 21 9.80 -22.16 -9.59
N SER A 22 11.07 -21.75 -9.68
CA SER A 22 11.81 -21.17 -8.55
C SER A 22 11.41 -19.72 -8.27
N GLU A 23 11.15 -18.95 -9.33
CA GLU A 23 10.80 -17.54 -9.23
C GLU A 23 9.83 -17.13 -10.34
N ALA A 24 8.90 -16.23 -10.02
CA ALA A 24 8.00 -15.59 -10.99
C ALA A 24 7.49 -14.25 -10.46
N SER A 25 6.98 -13.39 -11.35
CA SER A 25 6.25 -12.19 -10.96
C SER A 25 4.86 -12.56 -10.44
N ALA A 26 4.49 -12.11 -9.23
CA ALA A 26 3.17 -12.38 -8.65
C ALA A 26 1.99 -11.85 -9.50
N GLY A 27 2.26 -10.93 -10.43
CA GLY A 27 1.28 -10.38 -11.37
C GLY A 27 1.08 -11.20 -12.65
N ASP A 28 1.92 -12.22 -12.89
CA ASP A 28 1.88 -13.01 -14.13
C ASP A 28 0.56 -13.82 -14.24
N PRO A 29 -0.25 -13.60 -15.29
CA PRO A 29 -1.47 -14.38 -15.54
C PRO A 29 -1.24 -15.89 -15.75
N ALA A 30 -0.04 -16.29 -16.18
CA ALA A 30 0.31 -17.69 -16.41
C ALA A 30 0.27 -18.51 -15.11
N LEU A 31 0.54 -17.89 -13.94
CA LEU A 31 0.52 -18.54 -12.63
C LEU A 31 -0.85 -19.17 -12.30
N GLU A 32 -1.93 -18.50 -12.67
CA GLU A 32 -3.29 -19.00 -12.42
C GLU A 32 -3.57 -20.27 -13.27
N LYS A 33 -3.05 -20.31 -14.49
CA LYS A 33 -3.15 -21.47 -15.37
C LYS A 33 -2.32 -22.66 -14.84
N MET A 34 -1.08 -22.39 -14.40
CA MET A 34 -0.18 -23.39 -13.80
C MET A 34 -0.78 -23.99 -12.52
N ALA A 35 -1.49 -23.19 -11.73
CA ALA A 35 -2.16 -23.62 -10.49
C ALA A 35 -3.45 -24.44 -10.71
N GLY A 36 -3.79 -24.78 -11.96
CA GLY A 36 -4.93 -25.62 -12.31
C GLY A 36 -6.18 -24.87 -12.78
N GLY A 37 -6.11 -23.55 -13.00
CA GLY A 37 -7.19 -22.72 -13.54
C GLY A 37 -8.48 -22.72 -12.71
N ALA A 38 -9.56 -22.17 -13.28
CA ALA A 38 -10.87 -22.07 -12.63
C ALA A 38 -11.55 -23.41 -12.33
N ALA A 39 -11.13 -24.49 -12.99
CA ALA A 39 -11.71 -25.85 -12.82
C ALA A 39 -11.34 -26.52 -11.48
N SER A 40 -10.36 -25.98 -10.73
CA SER A 40 -9.96 -26.49 -9.40
C SER A 40 -10.72 -25.84 -8.24
N SER A 41 -11.85 -25.18 -8.50
CA SER A 41 -12.63 -24.40 -7.52
C SER A 41 -13.23 -25.20 -6.36
N LEU A 42 -13.12 -26.51 -6.36
CA LEU A 42 -13.69 -27.41 -5.34
C LEU A 42 -12.76 -27.76 -4.18
N SER A 43 -11.44 -27.42 -4.24
CA SER A 43 -10.54 -27.64 -3.11
C SER A 43 -10.31 -26.37 -2.31
N LYS A 44 -10.95 -26.26 -1.14
CA LYS A 44 -10.60 -25.25 -0.13
C LYS A 44 -9.10 -25.39 0.21
N GLY A 45 -8.26 -24.43 -0.24
CA GLY A 45 -6.83 -24.41 0.09
C GLY A 45 -5.85 -24.88 -0.98
N GLY A 46 -6.26 -25.05 -2.25
CA GLY A 46 -5.39 -25.45 -3.36
C GLY A 46 -4.31 -24.41 -3.73
N MET A 47 -3.43 -24.76 -4.68
CA MET A 47 -2.36 -23.87 -5.16
C MET A 47 -2.90 -22.54 -5.69
N ILE A 48 -4.05 -22.55 -6.37
CA ILE A 48 -4.71 -21.36 -6.90
C ILE A 48 -5.02 -20.32 -5.79
N THR A 49 -5.45 -20.75 -4.60
CA THR A 49 -5.74 -19.82 -3.50
C THR A 49 -4.47 -19.15 -2.98
N LYS A 50 -3.33 -19.84 -3.02
CA LYS A 50 -2.01 -19.29 -2.64
C LYS A 50 -1.53 -18.27 -3.68
N ILE A 51 -1.70 -18.56 -4.97
CA ILE A 51 -1.39 -17.61 -6.06
C ILE A 51 -2.25 -16.34 -5.95
N LEU A 52 -3.55 -16.47 -5.71
CA LEU A 52 -4.43 -15.32 -5.51
C LEU A 52 -4.08 -14.50 -4.27
N ALA A 53 -3.67 -15.17 -3.18
CA ALA A 53 -3.17 -14.48 -1.98
C ALA A 53 -1.86 -13.74 -2.25
N ALA A 54 -0.90 -14.38 -2.95
CA ALA A 54 0.34 -13.75 -3.37
C ALA A 54 0.11 -12.55 -4.28
N LYS A 55 -0.84 -12.65 -5.22
CA LYS A 55 -1.24 -11.55 -6.10
C LYS A 55 -1.83 -10.35 -5.32
N ARG A 56 -2.59 -10.62 -4.24
CA ARG A 56 -3.08 -9.58 -3.33
C ARG A 56 -1.93 -8.96 -2.54
N ALA A 57 -1.04 -9.77 -1.97
CA ALA A 57 0.14 -9.28 -1.23
C ALA A 57 1.05 -8.42 -2.11
N ALA A 58 1.23 -8.81 -3.38
CA ALA A 58 2.03 -8.06 -4.36
C ALA A 58 1.47 -6.67 -4.66
N ARG A 59 0.14 -6.46 -4.54
CA ARG A 59 -0.47 -5.13 -4.67
C ARG A 59 -0.01 -4.18 -3.55
N SER A 60 0.34 -4.73 -2.38
CA SER A 60 0.93 -4.00 -1.25
C SER A 60 2.46 -4.00 -1.28
N GLY A 61 3.08 -4.42 -2.39
CA GLY A 61 4.53 -4.46 -2.56
C GLY A 61 5.23 -5.58 -1.79
N SER A 62 4.47 -6.57 -1.27
CA SER A 62 5.03 -7.70 -0.54
C SER A 62 5.25 -8.88 -1.47
N SER A 63 6.48 -9.40 -1.52
CA SER A 63 6.78 -10.67 -2.16
C SER A 63 6.30 -11.84 -1.30
N THR A 64 5.99 -12.97 -1.93
CA THR A 64 5.49 -14.17 -1.25
C THR A 64 6.37 -15.36 -1.62
N VAL A 65 6.73 -16.18 -0.63
CA VAL A 65 7.38 -17.47 -0.88
C VAL A 65 6.39 -18.60 -0.60
N ILE A 66 6.23 -19.52 -1.57
CA ILE A 66 5.45 -20.76 -1.40
C ILE A 66 6.45 -21.90 -1.20
N ALA A 67 6.48 -22.49 0.00
CA ALA A 67 7.41 -23.53 0.36
C ALA A 67 6.72 -24.69 1.10
N CYS A 68 7.37 -25.87 1.10
CA CYS A 68 6.88 -27.04 1.81
C CYS A 68 7.01 -26.86 3.33
N GLY A 69 5.89 -26.93 4.05
CA GLY A 69 5.88 -26.82 5.50
C GLY A 69 6.37 -28.08 6.24
N ARG A 70 6.66 -29.18 5.51
CA ARG A 70 7.22 -30.41 6.07
C ARG A 70 8.76 -30.45 6.02
N GLU A 71 9.38 -29.47 5.34
CA GLU A 71 10.84 -29.35 5.35
C GLU A 71 11.33 -28.88 6.71
N GLU A 72 12.38 -29.53 7.18
CA GLU A 72 12.97 -29.21 8.46
C GLU A 72 13.55 -27.76 8.45
N ASN A 73 13.24 -27.01 9.49
CA ASN A 73 13.72 -25.64 9.69
C ASN A 73 13.45 -24.69 8.49
N VAL A 74 12.38 -24.94 7.70
CA VAL A 74 12.08 -24.15 6.48
C VAL A 74 12.01 -22.65 6.75
N LEU A 75 11.39 -22.20 7.86
CA LEU A 75 11.27 -20.78 8.16
C LEU A 75 12.61 -20.11 8.54
N PRO A 76 13.43 -20.68 9.45
CA PRO A 76 14.78 -20.18 9.69
C PRO A 76 15.66 -20.13 8.44
N ARG A 77 15.59 -21.14 7.59
CA ARG A 77 16.37 -21.22 6.34
C ARG A 77 15.93 -20.13 5.35
N LEU A 78 14.64 -19.92 5.19
CA LEU A 78 14.11 -18.81 4.40
C LEU A 78 14.52 -17.43 4.95
N ALA A 79 14.53 -17.27 6.28
CA ALA A 79 14.97 -16.03 6.92
C ALA A 79 16.47 -15.75 6.70
N GLN A 80 17.28 -16.78 6.48
CA GLN A 80 18.69 -16.68 6.12
C GLN A 80 18.93 -16.44 4.62
N GLY A 81 17.84 -16.33 3.83
CA GLY A 81 17.91 -16.08 2.38
C GLY A 81 18.14 -17.32 1.53
N GLU A 82 17.94 -18.54 2.08
CA GLU A 82 18.05 -19.76 1.30
C GLU A 82 16.95 -19.83 0.23
N ALA A 83 17.30 -20.19 -1.00
CA ALA A 83 16.38 -20.29 -2.13
C ALA A 83 15.54 -21.58 -2.03
N ILE A 84 14.51 -21.56 -1.19
CA ILE A 84 13.59 -22.68 -0.95
C ILE A 84 12.21 -22.30 -1.48
N GLY A 85 11.58 -23.23 -2.22
CA GLY A 85 10.23 -23.04 -2.72
C GLY A 85 10.16 -22.12 -3.94
N THR A 86 8.99 -21.55 -4.19
CA THR A 86 8.74 -20.60 -5.28
C THR A 86 8.64 -19.19 -4.71
N GLN A 87 9.50 -18.30 -5.17
CA GLN A 87 9.42 -16.88 -4.86
C GLN A 87 8.54 -16.16 -5.87
N LEU A 88 7.49 -15.54 -5.40
CA LEU A 88 6.60 -14.67 -6.18
C LEU A 88 6.90 -13.22 -5.85
N THR A 89 7.59 -12.54 -6.76
CA THR A 89 8.07 -11.17 -6.55
C THR A 89 6.97 -10.16 -6.82
N ALA A 90 6.90 -9.12 -5.99
CA ALA A 90 6.04 -7.98 -6.25
C ALA A 90 6.65 -7.12 -7.38
N VAL A 91 5.81 -6.70 -8.33
CA VAL A 91 6.24 -5.87 -9.49
C VAL A 91 6.65 -4.46 -9.07
N HIS A 92 6.16 -4.00 -7.91
CA HIS A 92 6.39 -2.64 -7.42
C HIS A 92 7.02 -2.65 -6.04
N ALA A 93 7.91 -1.70 -5.78
CA ALA A 93 8.45 -1.46 -4.45
C ALA A 93 7.33 -1.19 -3.43
N PRO A 94 7.46 -1.61 -2.15
CA PRO A 94 6.42 -1.50 -1.13
C PRO A 94 5.83 -0.10 -0.98
N TRP A 95 6.62 0.95 -1.16
CA TRP A 95 6.18 2.34 -1.06
C TRP A 95 5.29 2.79 -2.23
N HIS A 96 5.53 2.32 -3.46
CA HIS A 96 4.65 2.59 -4.61
C HIS A 96 3.29 1.90 -4.46
N ALA A 97 3.28 0.69 -3.91
CA ALA A 97 2.05 -0.05 -3.66
C ALA A 97 1.22 0.60 -2.57
N ARG A 98 1.85 1.15 -1.51
CA ARG A 98 1.18 1.92 -0.47
C ARG A 98 0.60 3.22 -1.02
N ALA A 99 1.36 3.93 -1.85
CA ALA A 99 0.89 5.13 -2.53
C ALA A 99 -0.30 4.83 -3.46
N LYS A 100 -0.22 3.75 -4.24
CA LYS A 100 -1.32 3.32 -5.10
C LYS A 100 -2.55 2.87 -4.29
N TRP A 101 -2.35 2.16 -3.16
CA TRP A 101 -3.43 1.79 -2.26
C TRP A 101 -4.14 3.02 -1.67
N LEU A 102 -3.36 4.05 -1.26
CA LEU A 102 -3.90 5.34 -0.79
C LEU A 102 -4.63 6.11 -1.90
N ALA A 103 -4.22 5.96 -3.17
CA ALA A 103 -4.87 6.59 -4.30
C ALA A 103 -6.13 5.84 -4.78
N ASP A 104 -6.08 4.50 -4.78
CA ASP A 104 -7.17 3.64 -5.31
C ASP A 104 -8.20 3.24 -4.24
N GLN A 105 -7.82 3.22 -2.99
CA GLN A 105 -8.72 2.94 -1.88
C GLN A 105 -9.14 4.23 -1.20
N LEU A 106 -10.46 4.46 -1.19
CA LEU A 106 -11.17 5.23 -0.20
C LEU A 106 -11.58 6.63 -0.66
N ARG A 107 -12.87 6.84 -0.58
CA ARG A 107 -13.42 8.15 -0.28
C ARG A 107 -12.63 8.71 0.90
N ALA A 108 -11.99 9.86 0.70
CA ALA A 108 -11.42 10.61 1.79
C ALA A 108 -12.50 10.82 2.88
N GLN A 109 -12.20 10.53 4.12
CA GLN A 109 -13.12 10.71 5.25
C GLN A 109 -13.30 12.20 5.57
N GLY A 110 -12.34 13.01 5.15
CA GLY A 110 -12.38 14.46 5.27
C GLY A 110 -11.44 15.14 4.30
N LEU A 111 -11.49 16.46 4.29
CA LEU A 111 -10.69 17.31 3.41
C LEU A 111 -9.94 18.35 4.24
N VAL A 112 -8.71 18.67 3.84
CA VAL A 112 -7.92 19.78 4.37
C VAL A 112 -7.65 20.78 3.25
N VAL A 113 -8.05 22.02 3.45
CA VAL A 113 -7.83 23.09 2.50
C VAL A 113 -6.50 23.76 2.84
N LEU A 114 -5.61 23.84 1.87
CA LEU A 114 -4.26 24.35 2.02
C LEU A 114 -4.18 25.83 1.67
N ASP A 115 -3.13 26.50 2.17
CA ASP A 115 -2.72 27.78 1.61
C ASP A 115 -1.89 27.58 0.33
N ALA A 116 -1.62 28.67 -0.39
CA ALA A 116 -0.86 28.62 -1.65
C ALA A 116 0.59 28.14 -1.46
N GLY A 117 1.20 28.46 -0.31
CA GLY A 117 2.58 28.06 0.01
C GLY A 117 2.68 26.57 0.26
N ALA A 118 1.78 26.00 1.09
CA ALA A 118 1.72 24.58 1.37
C ALA A 118 1.37 23.77 0.11
N ALA A 119 0.40 24.21 -0.69
CA ALA A 119 0.05 23.57 -1.95
C ALA A 119 1.26 23.52 -2.91
N LYS A 120 1.98 24.62 -3.07
CA LYS A 120 3.20 24.68 -3.88
C LYS A 120 4.30 23.77 -3.35
N ALA A 121 4.53 23.77 -2.02
CA ALA A 121 5.55 22.94 -1.38
C ALA A 121 5.26 21.44 -1.58
N LEU A 122 3.99 21.02 -1.47
CA LEU A 122 3.59 19.64 -1.73
C LEU A 122 3.83 19.25 -3.18
N MET A 123 3.40 20.07 -4.14
CA MET A 123 3.52 19.78 -5.58
C MET A 123 4.97 19.74 -6.07
N GLU A 124 5.79 20.70 -5.67
CA GLU A 124 7.15 20.87 -6.19
C GLU A 124 8.19 20.07 -5.38
N LYS A 125 8.10 20.07 -4.04
CA LYS A 125 9.13 19.52 -3.16
C LYS A 125 8.76 18.18 -2.52
N LYS A 126 7.51 17.72 -2.67
CA LYS A 126 7.00 16.49 -2.06
C LYS A 126 7.30 16.41 -0.54
N THR A 127 7.11 17.51 0.15
CA THR A 127 7.32 17.62 1.60
C THR A 127 6.14 17.06 2.40
N SER A 128 6.30 16.87 3.71
CA SER A 128 5.18 16.63 4.62
C SER A 128 4.26 17.86 4.68
N LEU A 129 2.96 17.63 4.95
CA LEU A 129 2.01 18.67 5.21
C LEU A 129 2.08 19.07 6.68
N LEU A 130 2.42 20.33 6.94
CA LEU A 130 2.43 20.91 8.29
C LEU A 130 1.09 21.62 8.56
N PRO A 131 0.60 21.61 9.82
CA PRO A 131 -0.63 22.30 10.20
C PRO A 131 -0.62 23.81 9.89
N VAL A 132 0.54 24.46 9.92
CA VAL A 132 0.68 25.89 9.58
C VAL A 132 0.21 26.23 8.16
N GLY A 133 0.30 25.27 7.24
CA GLY A 133 -0.16 25.41 5.86
C GLY A 133 -1.64 25.05 5.63
N ILE A 134 -2.38 24.70 6.69
CA ILE A 134 -3.81 24.32 6.61
C ILE A 134 -4.66 25.54 6.94
N LYS A 135 -5.58 25.91 6.04
CA LYS A 135 -6.56 26.99 6.22
C LYS A 135 -7.90 26.51 6.79
N ALA A 136 -8.34 25.31 6.40
CA ALA A 136 -9.61 24.78 6.85
C ALA A 136 -9.59 23.25 6.87
N VAL A 137 -10.40 22.67 7.77
CA VAL A 137 -10.59 21.23 7.95
C VAL A 137 -12.07 20.91 7.80
N GLN A 138 -12.42 20.02 6.89
CA GLN A 138 -13.79 19.63 6.55
C GLN A 138 -14.00 18.12 6.81
N GLY A 139 -15.20 17.78 7.27
CA GLY A 139 -15.56 16.39 7.62
C GLY A 139 -15.09 15.98 9.01
N ASP A 140 -15.45 14.75 9.40
CA ASP A 140 -15.08 14.16 10.67
C ASP A 140 -14.28 12.89 10.41
N PHE A 141 -13.08 12.85 10.97
CA PHE A 141 -12.12 11.76 10.79
C PHE A 141 -11.28 11.57 12.05
N VAL A 142 -10.72 10.38 12.19
CA VAL A 142 -9.81 10.04 13.29
C VAL A 142 -8.37 9.92 12.80
N ARG A 143 -7.43 9.87 13.71
CA ARG A 143 -6.01 9.63 13.41
C ARG A 143 -5.84 8.34 12.61
N GLY A 144 -5.13 8.41 11.49
CA GLY A 144 -4.89 7.28 10.58
C GLY A 144 -5.90 7.15 9.44
N ASP A 145 -6.96 7.97 9.43
CA ASP A 145 -7.86 8.05 8.29
C ASP A 145 -7.21 8.74 7.09
N VAL A 146 -7.76 8.48 5.90
CA VAL A 146 -7.35 9.16 4.67
C VAL A 146 -8.07 10.48 4.54
N VAL A 147 -7.32 11.57 4.38
CA VAL A 147 -7.85 12.89 4.06
C VAL A 147 -7.36 13.37 2.70
N GLY A 148 -8.23 14.09 1.97
CA GLY A 148 -7.87 14.80 0.74
C GLY A 148 -7.28 16.17 1.04
N CYS A 149 -6.23 16.55 0.30
CA CYS A 149 -5.59 17.86 0.41
C CYS A 149 -6.01 18.71 -0.80
N LEU A 150 -6.73 19.79 -0.53
CA LEU A 150 -7.22 20.71 -1.55
C LEU A 150 -6.31 21.92 -1.67
N ALA A 151 -5.93 22.29 -2.89
CA ALA A 151 -5.33 23.56 -3.20
C ALA A 151 -6.34 24.71 -2.98
N PRO A 152 -5.91 25.99 -2.95
CA PRO A 152 -6.82 27.13 -2.74
C PRO A 152 -7.94 27.27 -3.76
N ASP A 153 -7.77 26.72 -4.96
CA ASP A 153 -8.76 26.68 -6.03
C ASP A 153 -9.79 25.54 -5.89
N GLY A 154 -9.66 24.70 -4.85
CA GLY A 154 -10.51 23.55 -4.61
C GLY A 154 -10.05 22.26 -5.31
N THR A 155 -8.97 22.29 -6.08
CA THR A 155 -8.42 21.10 -6.72
C THR A 155 -7.81 20.17 -5.70
N GLU A 156 -8.16 18.87 -5.72
CA GLU A 156 -7.54 17.85 -4.88
C GLU A 156 -6.16 17.49 -5.45
N ILE A 157 -5.09 17.83 -4.73
CA ILE A 157 -3.70 17.66 -5.17
C ILE A 157 -2.99 16.47 -4.51
N ALA A 158 -3.48 16.02 -3.36
CA ALA A 158 -2.89 14.90 -2.64
C ALA A 158 -3.92 14.19 -1.76
N ARG A 159 -3.62 12.95 -1.36
CA ARG A 159 -4.28 12.20 -0.28
C ARG A 159 -3.25 11.65 0.68
N GLY A 160 -3.61 11.58 1.97
CA GLY A 160 -2.68 11.00 2.94
C GLY A 160 -3.33 10.59 4.24
N LEU A 161 -2.58 9.79 5.03
CA LEU A 161 -2.99 9.37 6.36
C LEU A 161 -2.71 10.50 7.35
N VAL A 162 -3.76 10.99 8.00
CA VAL A 162 -3.67 12.10 8.94
C VAL A 162 -3.13 11.65 10.31
N ASN A 163 -2.30 12.49 10.92
CA ASN A 163 -1.70 12.24 12.25
C ASN A 163 -2.57 12.71 13.43
N TYR A 164 -3.62 13.46 13.16
CA TYR A 164 -4.53 14.05 14.15
C TYR A 164 -5.97 13.73 13.79
N ASP A 165 -6.86 13.70 14.77
CA ASP A 165 -8.29 13.71 14.48
C ASP A 165 -8.75 15.10 13.99
N SER A 166 -9.97 15.18 13.42
CA SER A 166 -10.51 16.40 12.84
C SER A 166 -10.64 17.55 13.85
N SER A 167 -10.94 17.24 15.12
CA SER A 167 -11.08 18.22 16.20
C SER A 167 -9.74 18.83 16.57
N GLN A 168 -8.72 17.97 16.76
CA GLN A 168 -7.35 18.38 17.04
C GLN A 168 -6.78 19.20 15.89
N LEU A 169 -6.97 18.72 14.66
CA LEU A 169 -6.44 19.40 13.48
C LEU A 169 -7.06 20.78 13.25
N ARG A 170 -8.36 20.96 13.57
CA ARG A 170 -9.01 22.29 13.54
C ARG A 170 -8.38 23.27 14.54
N LEU A 171 -7.96 22.79 15.72
CA LEU A 171 -7.34 23.63 16.74
C LEU A 171 -5.93 24.12 16.34
N ILE A 172 -5.15 23.25 15.67
CA ILE A 172 -3.75 23.54 15.29
C ILE A 172 -3.58 24.01 13.84
N ALA A 173 -4.65 24.06 13.05
CA ALA A 173 -4.62 24.60 11.69
C ALA A 173 -4.12 26.05 11.69
N GLY A 174 -3.13 26.37 10.85
CA GLY A 174 -2.47 27.67 10.80
C GLY A 174 -1.49 27.94 11.94
N LYS A 175 -1.20 26.96 12.82
CA LYS A 175 -0.29 27.10 13.95
C LYS A 175 1.06 26.46 13.69
N HIS A 176 2.10 26.97 14.36
CA HIS A 176 3.43 26.37 14.38
C HIS A 176 3.52 25.25 15.41
N CYS A 177 4.40 24.27 15.19
CA CYS A 177 4.52 23.05 16.02
C CYS A 177 4.86 23.38 17.50
N GLU A 178 5.53 24.47 17.76
CA GLU A 178 5.87 24.95 19.11
C GLU A 178 4.61 25.25 19.97
N GLU A 179 3.49 25.57 19.32
CA GLU A 179 2.22 25.90 19.97
C GLU A 179 1.38 24.66 20.30
N PHE A 180 1.66 23.50 19.69
CA PHE A 180 0.79 22.32 19.77
C PHE A 180 0.61 21.79 21.17
N ALA A 181 1.70 21.71 21.95
CA ALA A 181 1.63 21.19 23.32
C ALA A 181 0.73 22.05 24.21
N ALA A 182 0.74 23.37 24.02
CA ALA A 182 -0.12 24.29 24.75
C ALA A 182 -1.60 24.19 24.33
N ILE A 183 -1.85 23.96 23.04
CA ILE A 183 -3.21 23.89 22.46
C ILE A 183 -3.86 22.53 22.71
N LEU A 184 -3.11 21.44 22.49
CA LEU A 184 -3.63 20.07 22.56
C LEU A 184 -3.48 19.42 23.94
N GLY A 185 -2.61 19.98 24.81
CA GLY A 185 -2.29 19.37 26.11
C GLY A 185 -1.31 18.19 26.05
N PHE A 186 -0.76 17.90 24.87
CA PHE A 186 0.25 16.84 24.66
C PHE A 186 1.18 17.19 23.50
N SER A 187 2.37 16.57 23.48
CA SER A 187 3.31 16.68 22.36
C SER A 187 2.94 15.65 21.29
N GLY A 188 2.58 16.11 20.10
CA GLY A 188 2.24 15.28 18.95
C GLY A 188 3.26 15.41 17.81
N PRO A 189 3.04 14.70 16.67
CA PRO A 189 3.83 14.86 15.46
C PRO A 189 3.80 16.31 14.96
N GLU A 190 4.89 16.78 14.35
CA GLU A 190 4.93 18.11 13.75
C GLU A 190 4.07 18.21 12.49
N GLU A 191 3.92 17.09 11.78
CA GLU A 191 3.20 17.02 10.51
C GLU A 191 1.73 16.61 10.71
N ALA A 192 0.85 17.27 10.01
CA ALA A 192 -0.53 16.83 9.84
C ALA A 192 -0.61 15.55 9.00
N VAL A 193 0.20 15.46 7.92
CA VAL A 193 0.37 14.29 7.08
C VAL A 193 1.84 14.16 6.71
N HIS A 194 2.46 13.03 7.08
CA HIS A 194 3.85 12.77 6.72
C HIS A 194 3.97 12.43 5.22
N ARG A 195 5.03 12.91 4.55
CA ARG A 195 5.27 12.68 3.12
C ARG A 195 5.22 11.21 2.70
N ASP A 196 5.74 10.30 3.55
CA ASP A 196 5.75 8.86 3.26
C ASP A 196 4.35 8.22 3.38
N ASN A 197 3.40 8.94 3.98
CA ASN A 197 2.01 8.57 4.14
C ASN A 197 1.08 9.36 3.22
N MET A 198 1.63 10.00 2.18
CA MET A 198 0.90 10.86 1.26
C MET A 198 1.17 10.46 -0.18
N VAL A 199 0.15 10.58 -1.02
CA VAL A 199 0.23 10.36 -2.47
C VAL A 199 -0.27 11.60 -3.19
N MET A 200 0.46 12.02 -4.22
CA MET A 200 0.04 13.12 -5.09
C MET A 200 -1.02 12.62 -6.08
N ILE A 201 -2.09 13.37 -6.19
CA ILE A 201 -3.12 13.17 -7.23
C ILE A 201 -2.71 14.09 -8.38
N VAL A 202 -2.02 13.52 -9.36
CA VAL A 202 -1.78 14.23 -10.62
C VAL A 202 -3.11 14.27 -11.36
N GLY A 203 -3.63 15.43 -11.65
CA GLY A 203 -4.88 15.62 -12.40
C GLY A 203 -4.86 14.78 -13.69
N LYS A 204 -5.90 13.99 -13.89
CA LYS A 204 -6.15 13.23 -15.13
C LYS A 204 -6.64 14.12 -16.28
N ASP A 205 -6.13 15.33 -16.42
CA ASP A 205 -6.51 16.19 -17.53
C ASP A 205 -5.25 16.77 -18.16
N ASN A 206 -4.55 15.98 -18.99
CA ASN A 206 -3.83 16.46 -20.20
C ASN A 206 -3.18 15.30 -20.99
N GLN A 207 -3.97 14.30 -21.40
CA GLN A 207 -3.62 13.47 -22.56
C GLN A 207 -4.88 13.24 -23.42
N ALA A 208 -5.34 14.33 -24.05
CA ALA A 208 -6.23 14.27 -25.19
C ALA A 208 -5.90 15.47 -26.07
N SER A 209 -4.91 15.32 -26.93
CA SER A 209 -4.77 16.05 -28.21
C SER A 209 -3.75 15.29 -29.06
#